data_24ba1ec7a095363e50c23e58a8fb688f
#
_entry.id   24ba1ec7a095363e50c23e58a8fb688f
#
_cell.length_a   1.000
_cell.length_b   1.000
_cell.length_c   1.000
_cell.angle_alpha   90.00
_cell.angle_beta   90.00
_cell.angle_gamma   90.00
#
_symmetry.space_group_name_H-M   'P 1'
#
loop_
_entity.id
_entity.type
_entity.pdbx_description
1 polymer ?
#
loop_
_entity_poly.entity_id
_entity_poly.type
_entity_poly.pdbx_seq_one_letter_code
_entity_poly.pdbx_strand_id
1 'polypeptide(L)'
;MPEFRSFSGPKDFKDFKDPKDLRFISKEFSMKAYVIVIGDEILLGRVADNNSGDIARSLNPLGIPVVEVEVVGDIAADIAAAVHRAMAAADIVITTGGLGPTKDDITKAALMEIFGGSLRHDPEVAANIHRIFAAKGRKLNTLTENQALVPDSCTVIQNIYGTAPIMMWERDGHVLVAMPGVPTETRGMLRHAVVPMLSERFHGDKTLTHNTLVVTGITESALAERLDTWEKALPAGFHLAYLPDVPVIRLRLDGVGSDAEATHATAAALTANLCERLGSLVVGEGAMSTAEMLIDKVRSRGYTLGTAESCTGGRIASAITAVAGCSDIFAGGIVAYSNEVKHNILGVSRPVLDSEGAVSRPVVEAMAEGAARCLECGCAVATSGIAGPGGATPDKPVGTVWIAARTPSAHAASLYHFSGDRATVAASAANAAMLMLLQLLNAEK
;
A
#
# COMPACT_ATOMS: atom_id res chain seq x y z
N MET A 1 2.78 32.09 11.83
CA MET A 1 2.21 31.09 10.89
C MET A 1 3.12 31.09 9.67
N PRO A 2 3.80 30.01 9.32
CA PRO A 2 4.57 29.96 8.08
C PRO A 2 3.60 29.80 6.90
N GLU A 3 3.73 30.70 5.93
CA GLU A 3 3.05 30.62 4.64
C GLU A 3 3.54 29.37 3.89
N PHE A 4 2.62 28.46 3.60
CA PHE A 4 2.88 27.33 2.71
C PHE A 4 3.05 27.86 1.28
N ARG A 5 4.28 27.89 0.81
CA ARG A 5 4.62 28.20 -0.58
C ARG A 5 4.17 27.08 -1.51
N SER A 6 3.71 27.46 -2.70
CA SER A 6 3.23 26.61 -3.79
C SER A 6 4.15 25.41 -4.06
N PHE A 7 3.59 24.20 -3.99
CA PHE A 7 4.23 23.00 -4.51
C PHE A 7 4.12 22.98 -6.05
N SER A 8 5.22 23.24 -6.72
CA SER A 8 5.36 22.88 -8.14
C SER A 8 5.58 21.37 -8.21
N GLY A 9 4.69 20.68 -8.94
CA GLY A 9 4.76 19.23 -9.11
C GLY A 9 6.05 18.77 -9.78
N PRO A 10 6.41 17.50 -9.60
CA PRO A 10 7.64 16.95 -10.13
C PRO A 10 7.61 16.93 -11.66
N LYS A 11 8.60 17.58 -12.26
CA LYS A 11 9.01 17.31 -13.63
C LYS A 11 9.81 16.01 -13.59
N ASP A 12 9.39 15.05 -14.41
CA ASP A 12 10.06 13.80 -14.74
C ASP A 12 9.89 12.62 -13.75
N PHE A 13 9.04 11.70 -14.16
CA PHE A 13 8.87 10.34 -13.62
C PHE A 13 10.11 9.42 -13.80
N LYS A 14 11.31 9.97 -13.99
CA LYS A 14 12.51 9.18 -14.32
C LYS A 14 13.39 8.81 -13.14
N ASP A 15 13.15 9.33 -11.92
CA ASP A 15 14.07 9.16 -10.80
C ASP A 15 13.61 8.17 -9.71
N PHE A 16 12.71 7.25 -10.03
CA PHE A 16 12.22 6.22 -9.09
C PHE A 16 13.09 4.94 -9.08
N LYS A 17 14.37 5.06 -9.18
CA LYS A 17 15.31 3.96 -8.86
C LYS A 17 16.62 4.58 -8.39
N ASP A 18 16.78 4.74 -7.08
CA ASP A 18 18.15 4.72 -6.58
C ASP A 18 18.60 3.24 -6.50
N PRO A 19 19.49 2.79 -7.41
CA PRO A 19 19.99 1.42 -7.40
C PRO A 19 20.81 1.09 -6.14
N LYS A 20 21.06 2.09 -5.29
CA LYS A 20 21.85 1.94 -4.06
C LYS A 20 21.08 1.20 -2.98
N ASP A 21 19.76 1.42 -2.85
CA ASP A 21 18.93 0.80 -1.80
C ASP A 21 18.86 -0.72 -1.96
N LEU A 22 18.57 -1.21 -3.17
CA LEU A 22 18.56 -2.64 -3.46
C LEU A 22 19.97 -3.27 -3.40
N ARG A 23 21.02 -2.52 -3.79
CA ARG A 23 22.41 -3.00 -3.73
C ARG A 23 22.94 -3.10 -2.31
N PHE A 24 22.49 -2.23 -1.40
CA PHE A 24 22.82 -2.33 0.01
C PHE A 24 22.26 -3.62 0.60
N ILE A 25 20.96 -3.85 0.45
CA ILE A 25 20.27 -5.04 0.97
C ILE A 25 20.84 -6.30 0.31
N SER A 26 20.96 -6.36 -1.03
CA SER A 26 21.31 -7.59 -1.75
C SER A 26 22.72 -8.12 -1.50
N LYS A 27 23.67 -7.28 -1.05
CA LYS A 27 25.06 -7.71 -0.77
C LYS A 27 25.25 -8.36 0.59
N GLU A 28 24.34 -8.09 1.51
CA GLU A 28 24.48 -8.47 2.92
C GLU A 28 23.81 -9.80 3.27
N PHE A 29 22.91 -10.31 2.40
CA PHE A 29 22.14 -11.53 2.67
C PHE A 29 22.67 -12.73 1.90
N SER A 30 22.71 -13.88 2.60
CA SER A 30 23.06 -15.17 2.04
C SER A 30 21.97 -15.78 1.18
N MET A 31 20.68 -15.44 1.46
CA MET A 31 19.49 -15.93 0.74
C MET A 31 18.76 -14.80 0.04
N LYS A 32 18.38 -15.02 -1.21
CA LYS A 32 17.71 -14.03 -2.07
C LYS A 32 16.51 -14.64 -2.77
N ALA A 33 15.48 -13.83 -2.99
CA ALA A 33 14.32 -14.20 -3.78
C ALA A 33 14.25 -13.45 -5.10
N TYR A 34 13.68 -14.09 -6.12
CA TYR A 34 13.33 -13.53 -7.42
C TYR A 34 11.84 -13.77 -7.67
N VAL A 35 11.11 -12.77 -8.11
CA VAL A 35 9.68 -12.90 -8.39
C VAL A 35 9.43 -12.79 -9.89
N ILE A 36 8.68 -13.75 -10.44
CA ILE A 36 8.22 -13.74 -11.83
C ILE A 36 6.70 -13.57 -11.83
N VAL A 37 6.23 -12.48 -12.40
CA VAL A 37 4.80 -12.20 -12.58
C VAL A 37 4.42 -12.61 -14.00
N ILE A 38 3.47 -13.52 -14.13
CA ILE A 38 3.06 -14.11 -15.41
C ILE A 38 1.64 -13.63 -15.73
N GLY A 39 1.46 -12.96 -16.86
CA GLY A 39 0.16 -12.51 -17.33
C GLY A 39 0.26 -11.40 -18.38
N ASP A 40 -0.33 -11.62 -19.54
CA ASP A 40 -0.42 -10.64 -20.63
C ASP A 40 -1.16 -9.36 -20.21
N GLU A 41 -2.15 -9.47 -19.29
CA GLU A 41 -2.91 -8.33 -18.80
C GLU A 41 -2.07 -7.33 -18.00
N ILE A 42 -1.00 -7.79 -17.37
CA ILE A 42 -0.04 -6.93 -16.65
C ILE A 42 0.81 -6.17 -17.69
N LEU A 43 1.35 -6.87 -18.68
CA LEU A 43 2.15 -6.26 -19.77
C LEU A 43 1.34 -5.27 -20.61
N LEU A 44 0.05 -5.54 -20.80
CA LEU A 44 -0.88 -4.64 -21.49
C LEU A 44 -1.34 -3.46 -20.62
N GLY A 45 -0.93 -3.40 -19.34
CA GLY A 45 -1.33 -2.34 -18.42
C GLY A 45 -2.81 -2.36 -18.04
N ARG A 46 -3.52 -3.47 -18.26
CA ARG A 46 -4.94 -3.63 -17.91
C ARG A 46 -5.15 -3.89 -16.42
N VAL A 47 -4.19 -4.56 -15.81
CA VAL A 47 -4.18 -4.89 -14.37
C VAL A 47 -2.83 -4.46 -13.79
N ALA A 48 -2.85 -3.86 -12.61
CA ALA A 48 -1.63 -3.56 -11.88
C ALA A 48 -1.15 -4.80 -11.11
N ASP A 49 0.16 -5.05 -11.12
CA ASP A 49 0.75 -6.09 -10.28
C ASP A 49 0.72 -5.65 -8.81
N ASN A 50 0.03 -6.42 -8.00
CA ASN A 50 0.02 -6.29 -6.55
C ASN A 50 0.72 -7.46 -5.86
N ASN A 51 0.87 -8.58 -6.55
CA ASN A 51 1.37 -9.82 -5.98
C ASN A 51 2.85 -9.73 -5.65
N SER A 52 3.67 -9.15 -6.51
CA SER A 52 5.10 -8.98 -6.25
C SER A 52 5.37 -8.17 -4.98
N GLY A 53 4.61 -7.09 -4.78
CA GLY A 53 4.68 -6.29 -3.56
C GLY A 53 4.25 -7.05 -2.30
N ASP A 54 3.19 -7.88 -2.40
CA ASP A 54 2.73 -8.72 -1.29
C ASP A 54 3.75 -9.81 -0.96
N ILE A 55 4.37 -10.43 -1.97
CA ILE A 55 5.46 -11.41 -1.81
C ILE A 55 6.66 -10.76 -1.12
N ALA A 56 7.13 -9.61 -1.61
CA ALA A 56 8.27 -8.92 -1.03
C ALA A 56 8.03 -8.54 0.44
N ARG A 57 6.87 -7.97 0.77
CA ARG A 57 6.49 -7.64 2.16
C ARG A 57 6.44 -8.87 3.07
N SER A 58 6.10 -10.03 2.52
CA SER A 58 6.01 -11.28 3.27
C SER A 58 7.37 -11.94 3.51
N LEU A 59 8.32 -11.78 2.58
CA LEU A 59 9.65 -12.38 2.67
C LEU A 59 10.65 -11.52 3.45
N ASN A 60 10.51 -10.20 3.42
CA ASN A 60 11.41 -9.28 4.10
C ASN A 60 11.60 -9.59 5.60
N PRO A 61 10.54 -9.89 6.39
CA PRO A 61 10.69 -10.25 7.80
C PRO A 61 11.50 -11.54 8.05
N LEU A 62 11.64 -12.38 7.03
CA LEU A 62 12.47 -13.59 7.08
C LEU A 62 13.94 -13.30 6.76
N GLY A 63 14.31 -12.06 6.45
CA GLY A 63 15.64 -11.74 5.95
C GLY A 63 15.89 -12.23 4.52
N ILE A 64 14.85 -12.40 3.72
CA ILE A 64 14.90 -12.86 2.33
C ILE A 64 14.48 -11.69 1.41
N PRO A 65 15.43 -10.86 0.94
CA PRO A 65 15.11 -9.76 0.05
C PRO A 65 14.73 -10.24 -1.34
N VAL A 66 13.72 -9.62 -1.95
CA VAL A 66 13.45 -9.76 -3.38
C VAL A 66 14.44 -8.89 -4.14
N VAL A 67 15.32 -9.51 -4.92
CA VAL A 67 16.38 -8.80 -5.66
C VAL A 67 15.93 -8.35 -7.04
N GLU A 68 14.92 -9.01 -7.60
CA GLU A 68 14.36 -8.65 -8.90
C GLU A 68 12.89 -9.09 -9.01
N VAL A 69 12.11 -8.31 -9.76
CA VAL A 69 10.76 -8.64 -10.17
C VAL A 69 10.71 -8.54 -11.69
N GLU A 70 10.40 -9.65 -12.35
CA GLU A 70 10.26 -9.73 -13.80
C GLU A 70 8.81 -10.01 -14.19
N VAL A 71 8.29 -9.28 -15.17
CA VAL A 71 6.95 -9.52 -15.73
C VAL A 71 7.11 -10.16 -17.10
N VAL A 72 6.46 -11.31 -17.29
CA VAL A 72 6.45 -12.03 -18.60
C VAL A 72 5.02 -12.33 -19.04
N GLY A 73 4.85 -12.47 -20.36
CA GLY A 73 3.56 -12.89 -20.94
C GLY A 73 3.31 -14.38 -20.78
N ASP A 74 2.11 -14.79 -21.18
CA ASP A 74 1.65 -16.18 -21.18
C ASP A 74 2.25 -16.94 -22.40
N ILE A 75 3.60 -16.99 -22.47
CA ILE A 75 4.36 -17.68 -23.51
C ILE A 75 5.36 -18.64 -22.84
N ALA A 76 5.26 -19.94 -23.11
CA ALA A 76 6.06 -20.96 -22.44
C ALA A 76 7.58 -20.72 -22.54
N ALA A 77 8.08 -20.27 -23.69
CA ALA A 77 9.49 -19.97 -23.89
C ALA A 77 9.97 -18.78 -23.03
N ASP A 78 9.14 -17.76 -22.87
CA ASP A 78 9.46 -16.57 -22.06
C ASP A 78 9.44 -16.91 -20.57
N ILE A 79 8.46 -17.71 -20.12
CA ILE A 79 8.39 -18.24 -18.76
C ILE A 79 9.63 -19.09 -18.46
N ALA A 80 10.00 -20.00 -19.36
CA ALA A 80 11.18 -20.86 -19.17
C ALA A 80 12.47 -20.03 -19.10
N ALA A 81 12.64 -19.05 -19.98
CA ALA A 81 13.79 -18.16 -19.98
C ALA A 81 13.88 -17.32 -18.69
N ALA A 82 12.74 -16.80 -18.19
CA ALA A 82 12.68 -16.08 -16.94
C ALA A 82 13.03 -16.97 -15.73
N VAL A 83 12.51 -18.19 -15.67
CA VAL A 83 12.83 -19.15 -14.61
C VAL A 83 14.33 -19.47 -14.60
N HIS A 84 14.96 -19.68 -15.75
CA HIS A 84 16.41 -19.93 -15.81
C HIS A 84 17.23 -18.73 -15.33
N ARG A 85 16.84 -17.51 -15.69
CA ARG A 85 17.48 -16.28 -15.17
C ARG A 85 17.31 -16.16 -13.66
N ALA A 86 16.10 -16.40 -13.17
CA ALA A 86 15.78 -16.28 -11.76
C ALA A 86 16.56 -17.32 -10.90
N MET A 87 16.62 -18.57 -11.33
CA MET A 87 17.38 -19.62 -10.65
C MET A 87 18.90 -19.38 -10.67
N ALA A 88 19.41 -18.67 -11.67
CA ALA A 88 20.82 -18.27 -11.70
C ALA A 88 21.12 -17.05 -10.78
N ALA A 89 20.11 -16.25 -10.42
CA ALA A 89 20.27 -15.00 -9.68
C ALA A 89 19.86 -15.08 -8.21
N ALA A 90 19.01 -16.07 -7.84
CA ALA A 90 18.43 -16.16 -6.51
C ALA A 90 18.21 -17.61 -6.08
N ASP A 91 18.19 -17.82 -4.77
CA ASP A 91 18.00 -19.13 -4.14
C ASP A 91 16.52 -19.54 -4.12
N ILE A 92 15.64 -18.55 -4.06
CA ILE A 92 14.19 -18.72 -4.01
C ILE A 92 13.57 -18.01 -5.21
N VAL A 93 12.84 -18.75 -6.03
CA VAL A 93 12.07 -18.20 -7.15
C VAL A 93 10.59 -18.34 -6.82
N ILE A 94 9.85 -17.25 -6.90
CA ILE A 94 8.40 -17.29 -6.75
C ILE A 94 7.77 -16.83 -8.05
N THR A 95 6.97 -17.70 -8.69
CA THR A 95 6.14 -17.31 -9.83
C THR A 95 4.71 -17.04 -9.36
N THR A 96 4.02 -16.07 -9.96
CA THR A 96 2.61 -15.79 -9.69
C THR A 96 1.87 -15.53 -11.00
N GLY A 97 0.79 -16.27 -11.22
CA GLY A 97 -0.02 -16.22 -12.45
C GLY A 97 0.03 -17.48 -13.29
N GLY A 98 -0.86 -17.58 -14.26
CA GLY A 98 -0.93 -18.67 -15.25
C GLY A 98 -1.21 -20.07 -14.71
N LEU A 99 -1.84 -20.20 -13.52
CA LEU A 99 -2.22 -21.49 -12.89
C LEU A 99 -3.73 -21.77 -12.92
N GLY A 100 -4.51 -20.93 -13.58
CA GLY A 100 -5.94 -21.12 -13.71
C GLY A 100 -6.33 -22.30 -14.60
N PRO A 101 -7.64 -22.49 -14.87
CA PRO A 101 -8.14 -23.62 -15.64
C PRO A 101 -8.24 -23.34 -17.15
N THR A 102 -7.87 -22.15 -17.61
CA THR A 102 -8.07 -21.75 -19.00
C THR A 102 -6.89 -22.12 -19.90
N LYS A 103 -7.02 -21.98 -21.22
CA LYS A 103 -5.99 -22.41 -22.18
C LYS A 103 -4.74 -21.53 -22.15
N ASP A 104 -4.87 -20.32 -21.70
CA ASP A 104 -3.84 -19.32 -21.49
C ASP A 104 -3.05 -19.56 -20.18
N ASP A 105 -3.58 -20.38 -19.28
CA ASP A 105 -2.89 -20.78 -18.05
C ASP A 105 -1.82 -21.85 -18.33
N ILE A 106 -0.67 -21.44 -18.83
CA ILE A 106 0.38 -22.34 -19.33
C ILE A 106 1.56 -22.51 -18.37
N THR A 107 1.59 -21.82 -17.25
CA THR A 107 2.71 -21.84 -16.29
C THR A 107 3.04 -23.25 -15.82
N LYS A 108 2.05 -24.08 -15.51
CA LYS A 108 2.25 -25.48 -15.10
C LYS A 108 2.97 -26.29 -16.19
N ALA A 109 2.56 -26.14 -17.44
CA ALA A 109 3.18 -26.85 -18.57
C ALA A 109 4.62 -26.39 -18.80
N ALA A 110 4.86 -25.06 -18.76
CA ALA A 110 6.21 -24.51 -18.91
C ALA A 110 7.16 -24.98 -17.79
N LEU A 111 6.68 -25.06 -16.53
CA LEU A 111 7.48 -25.57 -15.43
C LEU A 111 7.75 -27.08 -15.53
N MET A 112 6.81 -27.86 -16.09
CA MET A 112 7.05 -29.27 -16.37
C MET A 112 8.12 -29.49 -17.43
N GLU A 113 8.23 -28.65 -18.45
CA GLU A 113 9.32 -28.71 -19.43
C GLU A 113 10.69 -28.50 -18.78
N ILE A 114 10.76 -27.64 -17.75
CA ILE A 114 12.00 -27.33 -17.04
C ILE A 114 12.34 -28.43 -16.03
N PHE A 115 11.37 -28.83 -15.19
CA PHE A 115 11.60 -29.70 -14.05
C PHE A 115 11.31 -31.18 -14.34
N GLY A 116 10.72 -31.49 -15.50
CA GLY A 116 10.31 -32.83 -15.89
C GLY A 116 9.05 -33.29 -15.16
N GLY A 117 8.79 -34.60 -15.27
CA GLY A 117 7.66 -35.25 -14.63
C GLY A 117 6.48 -35.48 -15.56
N SER A 118 5.46 -36.15 -15.03
CA SER A 118 4.19 -36.47 -15.68
C SER A 118 3.04 -35.95 -14.84
N LEU A 119 1.90 -35.66 -15.48
CA LEU A 119 0.70 -35.26 -14.74
C LEU A 119 0.12 -36.46 -13.98
N ARG A 120 -0.09 -36.29 -12.68
CA ARG A 120 -0.84 -37.20 -11.82
C ARG A 120 -2.09 -36.51 -11.27
N HIS A 121 -3.14 -37.27 -11.05
CA HIS A 121 -4.32 -36.77 -10.36
C HIS A 121 -4.03 -36.74 -8.84
N ASP A 122 -4.23 -35.54 -8.24
CA ASP A 122 -4.08 -35.35 -6.80
C ASP A 122 -5.47 -35.35 -6.14
N PRO A 123 -5.76 -36.35 -5.28
CA PRO A 123 -7.09 -36.48 -4.68
C PRO A 123 -7.41 -35.37 -3.67
N GLU A 124 -6.39 -34.79 -3.01
CA GLU A 124 -6.59 -33.72 -2.04
C GLU A 124 -6.92 -32.40 -2.75
N VAL A 125 -6.25 -32.10 -3.87
CA VAL A 125 -6.59 -30.97 -4.72
C VAL A 125 -8.00 -31.13 -5.27
N ALA A 126 -8.37 -32.30 -5.76
CA ALA A 126 -9.72 -32.57 -6.24
C ALA A 126 -10.76 -32.36 -5.13
N ALA A 127 -10.53 -32.89 -3.94
CA ALA A 127 -11.41 -32.71 -2.79
C ALA A 127 -11.57 -31.23 -2.40
N ASN A 128 -10.47 -30.44 -2.42
CA ASN A 128 -10.51 -29.00 -2.16
C ASN A 128 -11.34 -28.25 -3.21
N ILE A 129 -11.16 -28.56 -4.51
CA ILE A 129 -11.94 -27.98 -5.59
C ILE A 129 -13.44 -28.27 -5.40
N HIS A 130 -13.79 -29.51 -5.13
CA HIS A 130 -15.17 -29.93 -4.85
C HIS A 130 -15.76 -29.17 -3.66
N ARG A 131 -15.01 -29.03 -2.56
CA ARG A 131 -15.40 -28.27 -1.36
C ARG A 131 -15.71 -26.80 -1.69
N ILE A 132 -14.85 -26.15 -2.47
CA ILE A 132 -15.02 -24.72 -2.84
C ILE A 132 -16.26 -24.54 -3.72
N PHE A 133 -16.47 -25.41 -4.70
CA PHE A 133 -17.62 -25.32 -5.58
C PHE A 133 -18.94 -25.63 -4.86
N ALA A 134 -18.95 -26.64 -3.99
CA ALA A 134 -20.11 -26.96 -3.16
C ALA A 134 -20.50 -25.79 -2.24
N ALA A 135 -19.53 -25.15 -1.58
CA ALA A 135 -19.76 -24.00 -0.72
C ALA A 135 -20.35 -22.80 -1.48
N LYS A 136 -20.05 -22.66 -2.78
CA LYS A 136 -20.59 -21.60 -3.65
C LYS A 136 -21.88 -22.00 -4.39
N GLY A 137 -22.39 -23.22 -4.20
CA GLY A 137 -23.54 -23.75 -4.93
C GLY A 137 -23.34 -23.81 -6.45
N ARG A 138 -22.09 -23.92 -6.93
CA ARG A 138 -21.73 -23.94 -8.35
C ARG A 138 -21.48 -25.33 -8.85
N LYS A 139 -21.85 -25.61 -10.10
CA LYS A 139 -21.49 -26.87 -10.76
C LYS A 139 -20.04 -26.84 -11.20
N LEU A 140 -19.33 -27.90 -10.93
CA LEU A 140 -17.96 -28.10 -11.39
C LEU A 140 -17.98 -28.41 -12.89
N ASN A 141 -16.95 -27.94 -13.60
CA ASN A 141 -16.70 -28.23 -15.01
C ASN A 141 -15.35 -28.96 -15.17
N THR A 142 -15.16 -29.65 -16.27
CA THR A 142 -13.97 -30.45 -16.56
C THR A 142 -12.68 -29.62 -16.54
N LEU A 143 -12.70 -28.36 -16.99
CA LEU A 143 -11.49 -27.51 -16.97
C LEU A 143 -11.03 -27.25 -15.55
N THR A 144 -11.95 -26.99 -14.63
CA THR A 144 -11.61 -26.79 -13.22
C THR A 144 -11.19 -28.11 -12.54
N GLU A 145 -11.84 -29.22 -12.88
CA GLU A 145 -11.42 -30.55 -12.39
C GLU A 145 -9.98 -30.87 -12.81
N ASN A 146 -9.57 -30.50 -14.01
CA ASN A 146 -8.20 -30.70 -14.51
C ASN A 146 -7.14 -29.92 -13.73
N GLN A 147 -7.52 -28.97 -12.88
CA GLN A 147 -6.56 -28.35 -11.95
C GLN A 147 -6.03 -29.34 -10.91
N ALA A 148 -6.73 -30.44 -10.66
CA ALA A 148 -6.25 -31.56 -9.83
C ALA A 148 -5.17 -32.42 -10.53
N LEU A 149 -4.91 -32.19 -11.81
CA LEU A 149 -3.76 -32.79 -12.49
C LEU A 149 -2.52 -31.96 -12.19
N VAL A 150 -1.63 -32.48 -11.39
CA VAL A 150 -0.39 -31.84 -10.95
C VAL A 150 0.83 -32.64 -11.38
N PRO A 151 2.00 -31.99 -11.59
CA PRO A 151 3.24 -32.71 -11.88
C PRO A 151 3.64 -33.63 -10.72
N ASP A 152 4.06 -34.86 -11.03
CA ASP A 152 4.61 -35.77 -10.04
C ASP A 152 6.01 -35.38 -9.55
N SER A 153 6.66 -34.46 -10.27
CA SER A 153 7.96 -33.88 -9.91
C SER A 153 7.88 -32.75 -8.88
N CYS A 154 6.68 -32.30 -8.49
CA CYS A 154 6.52 -31.20 -7.54
C CYS A 154 5.92 -31.65 -6.19
N THR A 155 6.22 -30.88 -5.16
CA THR A 155 5.45 -30.91 -3.90
C THR A 155 4.24 -30.00 -4.04
N VAL A 156 3.05 -30.52 -3.78
CA VAL A 156 1.79 -29.77 -3.84
C VAL A 156 1.49 -29.17 -2.47
N ILE A 157 1.19 -27.89 -2.46
CA ILE A 157 0.70 -27.14 -1.28
C ILE A 157 -0.75 -26.75 -1.55
N GLN A 158 -1.67 -27.21 -0.68
CA GLN A 158 -3.11 -27.02 -0.88
C GLN A 158 -3.51 -25.54 -0.78
N ASN A 159 -4.12 -25.02 -1.83
CA ASN A 159 -4.66 -23.66 -1.82
C ASN A 159 -6.07 -23.65 -1.20
N ILE A 160 -6.16 -23.33 0.07
CA ILE A 160 -7.44 -23.28 0.79
C ILE A 160 -8.34 -22.09 0.39
N TYR A 161 -7.81 -21.13 -0.34
CA TYR A 161 -8.51 -19.91 -0.77
C TYR A 161 -9.01 -19.98 -2.22
N GLY A 162 -8.45 -20.90 -3.02
CA GLY A 162 -8.78 -21.04 -4.44
C GLY A 162 -8.61 -22.45 -4.97
N THR A 163 -8.85 -22.64 -6.27
CA THR A 163 -8.85 -23.95 -6.93
C THR A 163 -7.48 -24.35 -7.49
N ALA A 164 -6.63 -23.36 -7.81
CA ALA A 164 -5.30 -23.62 -8.34
C ALA A 164 -4.35 -24.01 -7.19
N PRO A 165 -3.77 -25.25 -7.18
CA PRO A 165 -2.81 -25.63 -6.17
C PRO A 165 -1.52 -24.83 -6.31
N ILE A 166 -0.80 -24.62 -5.21
CA ILE A 166 0.57 -24.14 -5.22
C ILE A 166 1.47 -25.34 -5.46
N MET A 167 2.45 -25.17 -6.32
CA MET A 167 3.40 -26.23 -6.67
C MET A 167 4.81 -25.75 -6.34
N MET A 168 5.60 -26.63 -5.72
CA MET A 168 6.97 -26.33 -5.33
C MET A 168 7.92 -27.36 -5.92
N TRP A 169 9.02 -26.87 -6.48
CA TRP A 169 10.14 -27.69 -6.94
C TRP A 169 11.41 -27.31 -6.21
N GLU A 170 12.25 -28.29 -5.99
CA GLU A 170 13.61 -28.13 -5.45
C GLU A 170 14.61 -28.70 -6.44
N ARG A 171 15.63 -27.93 -6.80
CA ARG A 171 16.70 -28.37 -7.69
C ARG A 171 18.00 -27.62 -7.38
N ASP A 172 19.08 -28.35 -7.19
CA ASP A 172 20.43 -27.80 -7.02
C ASP A 172 20.56 -26.74 -5.89
N GLY A 173 19.78 -26.91 -4.82
CA GLY A 173 19.73 -25.98 -3.70
C GLY A 173 18.78 -24.79 -3.88
N HIS A 174 18.16 -24.66 -5.03
CA HIS A 174 17.15 -23.64 -5.32
C HIS A 174 15.74 -24.16 -5.08
N VAL A 175 14.85 -23.28 -4.65
CA VAL A 175 13.42 -23.53 -4.49
C VAL A 175 12.62 -22.67 -5.45
N LEU A 176 11.73 -23.29 -6.23
CA LEU A 176 10.74 -22.57 -7.03
C LEU A 176 9.34 -22.85 -6.45
N VAL A 177 8.57 -21.78 -6.18
CA VAL A 177 7.19 -21.85 -5.71
C VAL A 177 6.28 -21.17 -6.74
N ALA A 178 5.42 -21.95 -7.38
CA ALA A 178 4.42 -21.42 -8.31
C ALA A 178 3.10 -21.12 -7.58
N MET A 179 2.69 -19.86 -7.59
CA MET A 179 1.52 -19.35 -6.88
C MET A 179 0.44 -18.85 -7.85
N PRO A 180 -0.85 -18.88 -7.43
CA PRO A 180 -1.93 -18.33 -8.25
C PRO A 180 -1.77 -16.83 -8.50
N GLY A 181 -2.41 -16.32 -9.58
CA GLY A 181 -2.41 -14.88 -9.92
C GLY A 181 -3.42 -14.05 -9.12
N VAL A 182 -4.43 -14.66 -8.51
CA VAL A 182 -5.49 -13.95 -7.76
C VAL A 182 -4.93 -13.38 -6.46
N PRO A 183 -4.93 -12.03 -6.26
CA PRO A 183 -4.23 -11.41 -5.13
C PRO A 183 -4.70 -11.87 -3.75
N THR A 184 -6.00 -12.16 -3.59
CA THR A 184 -6.54 -12.66 -2.31
C THR A 184 -6.06 -14.06 -1.98
N GLU A 185 -5.92 -14.92 -3.00
CA GLU A 185 -5.36 -16.27 -2.85
C GLU A 185 -3.88 -16.19 -2.51
N THR A 186 -3.12 -15.39 -3.28
CA THR A 186 -1.68 -15.20 -3.08
C THR A 186 -1.37 -14.72 -1.67
N ARG A 187 -2.02 -13.64 -1.19
CA ARG A 187 -1.83 -13.14 0.19
C ARG A 187 -2.20 -14.17 1.24
N GLY A 188 -3.33 -14.84 1.05
CA GLY A 188 -3.79 -15.88 1.98
C GLY A 188 -2.79 -17.01 2.10
N MET A 189 -2.29 -17.52 0.98
CA MET A 189 -1.36 -18.63 0.93
C MET A 189 0.07 -18.26 1.34
N LEU A 190 0.52 -17.03 1.05
CA LEU A 190 1.78 -16.54 1.61
C LEU A 190 1.78 -16.66 3.12
N ARG A 191 0.76 -16.11 3.78
CA ARG A 191 0.64 -16.11 5.24
C ARG A 191 0.48 -17.51 5.82
N HIS A 192 -0.33 -18.35 5.16
CA HIS A 192 -0.79 -19.62 5.75
C HIS A 192 0.19 -20.78 5.51
N ALA A 193 0.91 -20.76 4.40
CA ALA A 193 1.74 -21.91 4.01
C ALA A 193 3.15 -21.53 3.54
N VAL A 194 3.30 -20.59 2.59
CA VAL A 194 4.58 -20.36 1.93
C VAL A 194 5.59 -19.72 2.88
N VAL A 195 5.22 -18.65 3.61
CA VAL A 195 6.11 -17.99 4.58
C VAL A 195 6.51 -18.92 5.73
N PRO A 196 5.59 -19.66 6.40
CA PRO A 196 5.98 -20.64 7.40
C PRO A 196 6.94 -21.69 6.87
N MET A 197 6.65 -22.27 5.70
CA MET A 197 7.50 -23.28 5.06
C MET A 197 8.91 -22.75 4.75
N LEU A 198 9.00 -21.52 4.18
CA LEU A 198 10.29 -20.91 3.90
C LEU A 198 11.05 -20.57 5.19
N SER A 199 10.34 -20.11 6.23
CA SER A 199 10.93 -19.82 7.54
C SER A 199 11.53 -21.06 8.22
N GLU A 200 10.90 -22.23 8.06
CA GLU A 200 11.43 -23.48 8.60
C GLU A 200 12.68 -23.99 7.84
N ARG A 201 12.75 -23.70 6.53
CA ARG A 201 13.83 -24.22 5.67
C ARG A 201 15.02 -23.28 5.56
N PHE A 202 14.75 -21.99 5.56
CA PHE A 202 15.74 -20.96 5.31
C PHE A 202 15.82 -20.01 6.52
N HIS A 203 16.75 -20.29 7.40
CA HIS A 203 17.10 -19.35 8.46
C HIS A 203 18.17 -18.44 7.90
N GLY A 204 17.81 -17.17 7.67
CA GLY A 204 18.79 -16.14 7.32
C GLY A 204 19.81 -16.01 8.46
N ASP A 205 21.08 -15.87 8.09
CA ASP A 205 22.18 -15.59 9.02
C ASP A 205 22.16 -14.16 9.57
N LYS A 206 21.21 -13.35 9.09
CA LYS A 206 21.06 -11.93 9.45
C LYS A 206 19.59 -11.57 9.74
N THR A 207 19.44 -10.66 10.66
CA THR A 207 18.17 -10.00 10.98
C THR A 207 18.03 -8.73 10.15
N LEU A 208 16.86 -8.54 9.56
CA LEU A 208 16.45 -7.32 8.86
C LEU A 208 15.41 -6.58 9.70
N THR A 209 15.60 -5.28 9.89
CA THR A 209 14.62 -4.41 10.53
C THR A 209 14.17 -3.31 9.57
N HIS A 210 12.90 -2.94 9.62
CA HIS A 210 12.31 -1.84 8.86
C HIS A 210 11.50 -0.96 9.80
N ASN A 211 12.02 0.20 10.13
CA ASN A 211 11.32 1.19 10.94
C ASN A 211 10.94 2.36 10.03
N THR A 212 9.66 2.66 9.95
CA THR A 212 9.17 3.73 9.06
C THR A 212 8.57 4.85 9.89
N LEU A 213 8.98 6.08 9.60
CA LEU A 213 8.34 7.30 10.10
C LEU A 213 7.56 7.98 8.97
N VAL A 214 6.38 8.49 9.29
CA VAL A 214 5.58 9.29 8.35
C VAL A 214 5.80 10.77 8.67
N VAL A 215 6.39 11.49 7.71
CA VAL A 215 6.80 12.89 7.84
C VAL A 215 5.97 13.76 6.91
N THR A 216 5.56 14.92 7.36
CA THR A 216 4.81 15.90 6.56
C THR A 216 5.28 17.33 6.82
N GLY A 217 4.86 18.29 5.96
CA GLY A 217 5.17 19.71 6.15
C GLY A 217 6.58 20.13 5.73
N ILE A 218 7.31 19.27 5.04
CA ILE A 218 8.66 19.52 4.52
C ILE A 218 8.81 18.87 3.15
N THR A 219 9.63 19.45 2.26
CA THR A 219 9.98 18.82 0.98
C THR A 219 11.05 17.74 1.17
N GLU A 220 11.11 16.76 0.27
CA GLU A 220 12.11 15.69 0.33
C GLU A 220 13.54 16.23 0.36
N SER A 221 13.85 17.19 -0.52
CA SER A 221 15.19 17.81 -0.57
C SER A 221 15.56 18.53 0.73
N ALA A 222 14.64 19.28 1.32
CA ALA A 222 14.88 19.96 2.60
C ALA A 222 14.99 18.98 3.77
N LEU A 223 14.27 17.86 3.71
CA LEU A 223 14.37 16.79 4.68
C LEU A 223 15.72 16.08 4.59
N ALA A 224 16.17 15.78 3.36
CA ALA A 224 17.48 15.18 3.11
C ALA A 224 18.62 16.10 3.58
N GLU A 225 18.57 17.40 3.28
CA GLU A 225 19.54 18.38 3.83
C GLU A 225 19.55 18.39 5.37
N ARG A 226 18.36 18.36 5.98
CA ARG A 226 18.25 18.36 7.46
C ARG A 226 18.85 17.12 8.10
N LEU A 227 18.81 15.99 7.41
CA LEU A 227 19.28 14.70 7.91
C LEU A 227 20.67 14.31 7.42
N ASP A 228 21.30 15.04 6.49
CA ASP A 228 22.57 14.70 5.85
C ASP A 228 23.69 14.30 6.85
N THR A 229 23.89 15.11 7.90
CA THR A 229 24.89 14.82 8.93
C THR A 229 24.54 13.58 9.76
N TRP A 230 23.25 13.39 10.04
CA TRP A 230 22.76 12.25 10.80
C TRP A 230 22.89 10.95 9.99
N GLU A 231 22.52 11.00 8.72
CA GLU A 231 22.61 9.87 7.80
C GLU A 231 24.06 9.40 7.61
N LYS A 232 25.00 10.34 7.46
CA LYS A 232 26.45 10.05 7.39
C LYS A 232 27.02 9.41 8.66
N ALA A 233 26.36 9.59 9.81
CA ALA A 233 26.75 9.02 11.09
C ALA A 233 26.07 7.68 11.40
N LEU A 234 25.26 7.13 10.49
CA LEU A 234 24.63 5.83 10.69
C LEU A 234 25.67 4.73 10.90
N PRO A 235 25.44 3.80 11.85
CA PRO A 235 26.29 2.63 12.01
C PRO A 235 26.29 1.76 10.74
N ALA A 236 27.37 0.98 10.57
CA ALA A 236 27.40 -0.03 9.51
C ALA A 236 26.20 -0.98 9.63
N GLY A 237 25.60 -1.32 8.51
CA GLY A 237 24.38 -2.14 8.45
C GLY A 237 23.08 -1.34 8.57
N PHE A 238 23.12 -0.01 8.73
CA PHE A 238 21.92 0.83 8.76
C PHE A 238 21.88 1.79 7.57
N HIS A 239 20.67 1.98 7.02
CA HIS A 239 20.42 2.84 5.86
C HIS A 239 19.08 3.55 6.00
N LEU A 240 19.00 4.80 5.54
CA LEU A 240 17.78 5.59 5.52
C LEU A 240 17.29 5.75 4.08
N ALA A 241 16.03 5.36 3.83
CA ALA A 241 15.37 5.53 2.54
C ALA A 241 14.26 6.61 2.62
N TYR A 242 14.20 7.45 1.60
CA TYR A 242 13.15 8.48 1.44
C TYR A 242 12.14 7.98 0.42
N LEU A 243 10.91 7.76 0.86
CA LEU A 243 9.82 7.21 0.06
C LEU A 243 8.70 8.27 -0.05
N PRO A 244 8.70 9.09 -1.10
CA PRO A 244 7.66 10.11 -1.28
C PRO A 244 6.29 9.46 -1.52
N ASP A 245 5.30 9.89 -0.73
CA ASP A 245 3.89 9.46 -0.79
C ASP A 245 3.02 10.70 -0.58
N VAL A 246 3.03 11.59 -1.57
CA VAL A 246 2.43 12.96 -1.46
C VAL A 246 1.04 12.94 -0.84
N PRO A 247 0.80 13.72 0.25
CA PRO A 247 1.60 14.84 0.77
C PRO A 247 2.54 14.48 1.93
N VAL A 248 2.88 13.23 2.14
CA VAL A 248 3.82 12.76 3.16
C VAL A 248 5.10 12.22 2.53
N ILE A 249 6.12 12.09 3.35
CA ILE A 249 7.36 11.35 3.04
C ILE A 249 7.45 10.24 4.07
N ARG A 250 7.61 8.99 3.62
CA ARG A 250 7.91 7.87 4.50
C ARG A 250 9.42 7.73 4.60
N LEU A 251 9.98 7.99 5.78
CA LEU A 251 11.37 7.71 6.08
C LEU A 251 11.48 6.29 6.59
N ARG A 252 12.12 5.41 5.83
CA ARG A 252 12.33 4.02 6.23
C ARG A 252 13.78 3.82 6.65
N LEU A 253 13.98 3.50 7.91
CA LEU A 253 15.27 3.08 8.47
C LEU A 253 15.38 1.57 8.37
N ASP A 254 16.23 1.10 7.49
CA ASP A 254 16.56 -0.30 7.32
C ASP A 254 17.79 -0.64 8.16
N GLY A 255 17.76 -1.74 8.89
CA GLY A 255 18.87 -2.25 9.68
C GLY A 255 19.14 -3.72 9.40
N VAL A 256 20.40 -4.09 9.20
CA VAL A 256 20.86 -5.46 8.97
C VAL A 256 21.95 -5.81 9.97
N GLY A 257 21.81 -6.93 10.67
CA GLY A 257 22.80 -7.41 11.62
C GLY A 257 22.71 -8.90 11.87
N SER A 258 23.79 -9.51 12.37
CA SER A 258 23.84 -10.93 12.73
C SER A 258 23.28 -11.23 14.13
N ASP A 259 23.19 -10.22 14.99
CA ASP A 259 22.57 -10.29 16.32
C ASP A 259 21.21 -9.61 16.26
N ALA A 260 20.14 -10.39 16.41
CA ALA A 260 18.77 -9.90 16.30
C ALA A 260 18.44 -8.87 17.39
N GLU A 261 18.81 -9.13 18.65
CA GLU A 261 18.49 -8.27 19.78
C GLU A 261 19.23 -6.93 19.65
N ALA A 262 20.52 -6.96 19.36
CA ALA A 262 21.33 -5.77 19.16
C ALA A 262 20.85 -4.96 17.94
N THR A 263 20.45 -5.60 16.85
CA THR A 263 19.95 -4.94 15.64
C THR A 263 18.62 -4.24 15.90
N HIS A 264 17.69 -4.90 16.56
CA HIS A 264 16.41 -4.28 16.95
C HIS A 264 16.58 -3.13 17.95
N ALA A 265 17.46 -3.29 18.96
CA ALA A 265 17.73 -2.24 19.92
C ALA A 265 18.35 -0.99 19.26
N THR A 266 19.29 -1.19 18.33
CA THR A 266 19.92 -0.11 17.58
C THR A 266 18.91 0.59 16.66
N ALA A 267 18.09 -0.17 15.93
CA ALA A 267 17.02 0.38 15.09
C ALA A 267 16.04 1.23 15.91
N ALA A 268 15.61 0.76 17.07
CA ALA A 268 14.72 1.49 17.97
C ALA A 268 15.36 2.80 18.47
N ALA A 269 16.62 2.77 18.89
CA ALA A 269 17.33 3.96 19.35
C ALA A 269 17.51 5.01 18.24
N LEU A 270 17.85 4.58 17.03
CA LEU A 270 17.96 5.46 15.86
C LEU A 270 16.62 6.06 15.48
N THR A 271 15.55 5.28 15.50
CA THR A 271 14.19 5.75 15.23
C THR A 271 13.74 6.79 16.26
N ALA A 272 13.96 6.55 17.55
CA ALA A 272 13.66 7.52 18.60
C ALA A 272 14.43 8.85 18.42
N ASN A 273 15.72 8.78 18.04
CA ASN A 273 16.52 9.96 17.74
C ASN A 273 16.01 10.73 16.52
N LEU A 274 15.53 10.02 15.47
CA LEU A 274 14.86 10.66 14.33
C LEU A 274 13.58 11.38 14.74
N CYS A 275 12.76 10.76 15.59
CA CYS A 275 11.54 11.38 16.11
C CYS A 275 11.84 12.67 16.88
N GLU A 276 12.86 12.68 17.74
CA GLU A 276 13.29 13.91 18.45
C GLU A 276 13.73 15.01 17.48
N ARG A 277 14.56 14.67 16.49
CA ARG A 277 15.09 15.63 15.50
C ARG A 277 14.02 16.25 14.62
N LEU A 278 13.06 15.46 14.23
CA LEU A 278 11.98 15.87 13.32
C LEU A 278 10.80 16.51 14.07
N GLY A 279 10.57 16.13 15.32
CA GLY A 279 9.55 16.70 16.20
C GLY A 279 8.16 16.64 15.56
N SER A 280 7.50 17.79 15.47
CA SER A 280 6.12 17.91 14.93
C SER A 280 5.96 17.57 13.44
N LEU A 281 7.05 17.37 12.71
CA LEU A 281 7.00 16.90 11.33
C LEU A 281 6.62 15.40 11.26
N VAL A 282 6.91 14.62 12.30
CA VAL A 282 6.49 13.22 12.40
C VAL A 282 5.02 13.16 12.81
N VAL A 283 4.21 12.53 11.97
CA VAL A 283 2.76 12.40 12.21
C VAL A 283 2.33 10.97 12.52
N GLY A 284 3.23 9.99 12.30
CA GLY A 284 2.98 8.59 12.61
C GLY A 284 4.19 7.71 12.38
N GLU A 285 4.06 6.45 12.78
CA GLU A 285 5.08 5.41 12.67
C GLU A 285 4.52 4.17 11.97
N GLY A 286 5.40 3.37 11.38
CA GLY A 286 5.06 2.13 10.72
C GLY A 286 4.56 2.29 9.28
N ALA A 287 4.11 1.17 8.71
CA ALA A 287 3.61 1.09 7.34
C ALA A 287 2.10 1.43 7.21
N MET A 288 1.51 1.98 8.27
CA MET A 288 0.08 2.31 8.32
C MET A 288 -0.28 3.38 7.28
N SER A 289 -1.45 3.25 6.69
CA SER A 289 -2.05 4.30 5.86
C SER A 289 -2.44 5.51 6.72
N THR A 290 -2.62 6.66 6.09
CA THR A 290 -3.11 7.86 6.79
C THR A 290 -4.47 7.62 7.48
N ALA A 291 -5.33 6.80 6.85
CA ALA A 291 -6.63 6.45 7.42
C ALA A 291 -6.48 5.60 8.70
N GLU A 292 -5.60 4.59 8.69
CA GLU A 292 -5.33 3.76 9.87
C GLU A 292 -4.77 4.60 11.03
N MET A 293 -3.76 5.44 10.76
CA MET A 293 -3.20 6.34 11.77
C MET A 293 -4.26 7.28 12.36
N LEU A 294 -5.13 7.84 11.50
CA LEU A 294 -6.21 8.73 11.93
C LEU A 294 -7.23 8.00 12.81
N ILE A 295 -7.66 6.80 12.39
CA ILE A 295 -8.60 5.96 13.13
C ILE A 295 -8.05 5.64 14.52
N ASP A 296 -6.82 5.20 14.62
CA ASP A 296 -6.18 4.87 15.90
C ASP A 296 -6.06 6.10 16.79
N LYS A 297 -5.75 7.26 16.22
CA LYS A 297 -5.66 8.50 16.99
C LYS A 297 -7.02 8.97 17.50
N VAL A 298 -8.06 8.96 16.65
CA VAL A 298 -9.44 9.31 17.03
C VAL A 298 -9.93 8.37 18.15
N ARG A 299 -9.70 7.05 17.98
CA ARG A 299 -10.04 6.02 18.96
C ARG A 299 -9.34 6.26 20.30
N SER A 300 -8.03 6.53 20.29
CA SER A 300 -7.25 6.77 21.51
C SER A 300 -7.70 8.00 22.30
N ARG A 301 -8.34 8.96 21.60
CA ARG A 301 -8.92 10.16 22.23
C ARG A 301 -10.37 9.96 22.68
N GLY A 302 -10.98 8.82 22.40
CA GLY A 302 -12.38 8.55 22.70
C GLY A 302 -13.36 9.39 21.86
N TYR A 303 -12.93 9.86 20.67
CA TYR A 303 -13.75 10.67 19.78
C TYR A 303 -14.41 9.82 18.71
N THR A 304 -15.42 10.43 18.05
CA THR A 304 -16.04 9.93 16.81
C THR A 304 -15.72 10.87 15.66
N LEU A 305 -15.76 10.36 14.42
CA LEU A 305 -15.35 11.04 13.20
C LEU A 305 -16.46 11.10 12.18
N GLY A 306 -16.65 12.28 11.57
CA GLY A 306 -17.52 12.49 10.41
C GLY A 306 -16.79 13.19 9.26
N THR A 307 -17.33 13.07 8.03
CA THR A 307 -16.77 13.73 6.85
C THR A 307 -17.81 14.55 6.09
N ALA A 308 -17.41 15.69 5.52
CA ALA A 308 -18.19 16.47 4.55
C ALA A 308 -17.36 16.70 3.28
N GLU A 309 -17.71 16.02 2.22
CA GLU A 309 -16.90 15.93 1.02
C GLU A 309 -17.57 16.59 -0.18
N SER A 310 -16.85 17.49 -0.87
CA SER A 310 -17.27 18.02 -2.15
C SER A 310 -16.39 17.47 -3.28
N CYS A 311 -15.24 18.05 -3.56
CA CYS A 311 -14.37 17.64 -4.66
C CYS A 311 -13.74 16.24 -4.48
N THR A 312 -13.65 15.73 -3.25
CA THR A 312 -13.15 14.38 -2.94
C THR A 312 -14.19 13.28 -3.18
N GLY A 313 -15.48 13.63 -3.18
CA GLY A 313 -16.57 12.76 -3.64
C GLY A 313 -16.74 11.44 -2.88
N GLY A 314 -16.46 11.42 -1.58
CA GLY A 314 -16.56 10.22 -0.73
C GLY A 314 -15.24 9.45 -0.55
N ARG A 315 -14.11 9.97 -1.05
CA ARG A 315 -12.80 9.29 -0.94
C ARG A 315 -12.30 9.22 0.49
N ILE A 316 -12.57 10.23 1.32
CA ILE A 316 -12.17 10.20 2.75
C ILE A 316 -12.98 9.12 3.46
N ALA A 317 -14.30 9.13 3.30
CA ALA A 317 -15.17 8.11 3.86
C ALA A 317 -14.82 6.71 3.38
N SER A 318 -14.51 6.55 2.08
CA SER A 318 -14.07 5.27 1.49
C SER A 318 -12.73 4.79 2.09
N ALA A 319 -11.75 5.68 2.28
CA ALA A 319 -10.47 5.32 2.88
C ALA A 319 -10.63 4.86 4.35
N ILE A 320 -11.48 5.54 5.11
CA ILE A 320 -11.77 5.18 6.51
C ILE A 320 -12.50 3.84 6.56
N THR A 321 -13.53 3.65 5.74
CA THR A 321 -14.34 2.42 5.75
C THR A 321 -13.62 1.20 5.17
N ALA A 322 -12.51 1.39 4.47
CA ALA A 322 -11.63 0.30 4.05
C ALA A 322 -10.86 -0.34 5.23
N VAL A 323 -10.76 0.36 6.36
CA VAL A 323 -10.08 -0.15 7.56
C VAL A 323 -11.07 -0.96 8.42
N ALA A 324 -10.72 -2.22 8.66
CA ALA A 324 -11.56 -3.09 9.48
C ALA A 324 -11.71 -2.55 10.91
N GLY A 325 -12.92 -2.59 11.45
CA GLY A 325 -13.21 -2.11 12.80
C GLY A 325 -13.38 -0.59 12.93
N CYS A 326 -13.42 0.17 11.82
CA CYS A 326 -13.63 1.62 11.85
C CYS A 326 -15.03 2.04 12.35
N SER A 327 -15.98 1.13 12.37
CA SER A 327 -17.38 1.40 12.76
C SER A 327 -17.55 1.82 14.23
N ASP A 328 -16.54 1.61 15.05
CA ASP A 328 -16.53 2.05 16.45
C ASP A 328 -16.33 3.57 16.59
N ILE A 329 -15.70 4.20 15.57
CA ILE A 329 -15.38 5.64 15.61
C ILE A 329 -15.98 6.43 14.44
N PHE A 330 -16.29 5.80 13.30
CA PHE A 330 -16.76 6.50 12.12
C PHE A 330 -18.28 6.62 12.11
N ALA A 331 -18.78 7.82 12.39
CA ALA A 331 -20.21 8.12 12.43
C ALA A 331 -20.85 8.16 11.03
N GLY A 332 -20.07 8.57 10.00
CA GLY A 332 -20.56 8.64 8.63
C GLY A 332 -19.91 9.74 7.79
N GLY A 333 -20.35 9.84 6.53
CA GLY A 333 -19.87 10.86 5.59
C GLY A 333 -21.00 11.45 4.75
N ILE A 334 -20.93 12.76 4.51
CA ILE A 334 -21.86 13.53 3.70
C ILE A 334 -21.16 14.00 2.44
N VAL A 335 -21.57 13.51 1.26
CA VAL A 335 -21.08 14.00 -0.02
C VAL A 335 -21.91 15.23 -0.42
N ALA A 336 -21.43 16.41 -0.03
CA ALA A 336 -22.09 17.70 -0.29
C ALA A 336 -21.60 18.30 -1.61
N TYR A 337 -21.95 17.67 -2.73
CA TYR A 337 -21.43 18.04 -4.05
C TYR A 337 -22.02 19.32 -4.59
N SER A 338 -23.33 19.55 -4.42
CA SER A 338 -24.02 20.77 -4.83
C SER A 338 -24.09 21.80 -3.70
N ASN A 339 -24.31 23.08 -4.05
CA ASN A 339 -24.56 24.15 -3.08
C ASN A 339 -25.85 23.88 -2.27
N GLU A 340 -26.85 23.25 -2.89
CA GLU A 340 -28.09 22.89 -2.21
C GLU A 340 -27.85 21.90 -1.06
N VAL A 341 -27.01 20.89 -1.26
CA VAL A 341 -26.68 19.93 -0.21
C VAL A 341 -25.82 20.61 0.88
N LYS A 342 -24.87 21.50 0.50
CA LYS A 342 -24.10 22.28 1.47
C LYS A 342 -25.03 23.12 2.36
N HIS A 343 -26.03 23.76 1.76
CA HIS A 343 -26.99 24.58 2.50
C HIS A 343 -27.97 23.73 3.33
N ASN A 344 -28.71 22.85 2.65
CA ASN A 344 -29.85 22.17 3.27
C ASN A 344 -29.44 21.11 4.30
N ILE A 345 -28.32 20.44 4.10
CA ILE A 345 -27.86 19.34 4.99
C ILE A 345 -26.81 19.89 5.98
N LEU A 346 -25.77 20.52 5.48
CA LEU A 346 -24.68 20.97 6.34
C LEU A 346 -24.94 22.33 6.99
N GLY A 347 -25.98 23.07 6.55
CA GLY A 347 -26.35 24.36 7.11
C GLY A 347 -25.44 25.51 6.71
N VAL A 348 -24.70 25.36 5.60
CA VAL A 348 -23.89 26.46 5.07
C VAL A 348 -24.81 27.61 4.65
N SER A 349 -24.53 28.79 5.11
CA SER A 349 -25.36 29.98 4.86
C SER A 349 -25.42 30.35 3.36
N ARG A 350 -26.62 30.60 2.82
CA ARG A 350 -26.80 31.01 1.42
C ARG A 350 -26.02 32.30 1.11
N PRO A 351 -26.11 33.38 1.90
CA PRO A 351 -25.31 34.57 1.66
C PRO A 351 -23.82 34.32 1.56
N VAL A 352 -23.28 33.38 2.36
CA VAL A 352 -21.85 33.02 2.31
C VAL A 352 -21.52 32.24 1.04
N LEU A 353 -22.39 31.32 0.61
CA LEU A 353 -22.24 30.63 -0.67
C LEU A 353 -22.26 31.60 -1.87
N ASP A 354 -23.12 32.62 -1.83
CA ASP A 354 -23.29 33.57 -2.92
C ASP A 354 -22.17 34.60 -2.98
N SER A 355 -21.65 35.06 -1.83
CA SER A 355 -20.58 36.08 -1.77
C SER A 355 -19.18 35.49 -1.92
N GLU A 356 -18.87 34.39 -1.23
CA GLU A 356 -17.53 33.81 -1.16
C GLU A 356 -17.32 32.67 -2.17
N GLY A 357 -18.43 32.11 -2.66
CA GLY A 357 -18.44 30.92 -3.50
C GLY A 357 -18.17 29.63 -2.73
N ALA A 358 -18.54 28.51 -3.34
CA ALA A 358 -18.43 27.18 -2.71
C ALA A 358 -16.98 26.80 -2.31
N VAL A 359 -15.98 27.31 -3.04
CA VAL A 359 -14.56 27.02 -2.80
C VAL A 359 -13.96 28.21 -2.03
N SER A 360 -14.20 28.23 -0.73
CA SER A 360 -13.74 29.28 0.16
C SER A 360 -13.59 28.78 1.60
N ARG A 361 -12.82 29.52 2.38
CA ARG A 361 -12.58 29.20 3.80
C ARG A 361 -13.87 29.16 4.63
N PRO A 362 -14.73 30.18 4.58
CA PRO A 362 -15.96 30.17 5.40
C PRO A 362 -16.88 28.99 5.07
N VAL A 363 -16.94 28.61 3.79
CA VAL A 363 -17.78 27.49 3.34
C VAL A 363 -17.22 26.16 3.86
N VAL A 364 -15.93 25.91 3.75
CA VAL A 364 -15.36 24.63 4.20
C VAL A 364 -15.39 24.49 5.73
N GLU A 365 -15.18 25.59 6.46
CA GLU A 365 -15.32 25.61 7.93
C GLU A 365 -16.78 25.30 8.34
N ALA A 366 -17.75 25.95 7.69
CA ALA A 366 -19.17 25.66 7.92
C ALA A 366 -19.56 24.23 7.54
N MET A 367 -18.93 23.65 6.51
CA MET A 367 -19.15 22.23 6.15
C MET A 367 -18.65 21.29 7.24
N ALA A 368 -17.46 21.53 7.82
CA ALA A 368 -16.91 20.71 8.89
C ALA A 368 -17.80 20.80 10.16
N GLU A 369 -18.24 22.01 10.51
CA GLU A 369 -19.17 22.22 11.62
C GLU A 369 -20.51 21.54 11.38
N GLY A 370 -21.03 21.69 10.15
CA GLY A 370 -22.27 21.03 9.73
C GLY A 370 -22.20 19.49 9.81
N ALA A 371 -21.08 18.91 9.39
CA ALA A 371 -20.85 17.47 9.50
C ALA A 371 -20.85 16.99 10.95
N ALA A 372 -20.11 17.68 11.81
CA ALA A 372 -20.05 17.33 13.24
C ALA A 372 -21.43 17.37 13.90
N ARG A 373 -22.22 18.38 13.57
CA ARG A 373 -23.60 18.54 14.07
C ARG A 373 -24.53 17.45 13.53
N CYS A 374 -24.53 17.24 12.19
CA CYS A 374 -25.47 16.31 11.55
C CYS A 374 -25.17 14.84 11.87
N LEU A 375 -23.91 14.51 12.08
CA LEU A 375 -23.45 13.15 12.38
C LEU A 375 -23.22 12.92 13.90
N GLU A 376 -23.49 13.95 14.71
CA GLU A 376 -23.29 13.91 16.18
C GLU A 376 -21.90 13.38 16.57
N CYS A 377 -20.85 13.85 15.86
CA CYS A 377 -19.49 13.38 16.04
C CYS A 377 -18.57 14.47 16.60
N GLY A 378 -17.56 14.03 17.39
CA GLY A 378 -16.59 14.94 18.00
C GLY A 378 -15.66 15.59 17.00
N CYS A 379 -15.18 14.81 16.03
CA CYS A 379 -14.25 15.28 15.00
C CYS A 379 -14.91 15.30 13.62
N ALA A 380 -14.54 16.25 12.79
CA ALA A 380 -14.98 16.29 11.40
C ALA A 380 -13.89 16.85 10.48
N VAL A 381 -13.88 16.35 9.24
CA VAL A 381 -13.10 16.92 8.15
C VAL A 381 -14.01 17.34 6.99
N ALA A 382 -13.66 18.44 6.32
CA ALA A 382 -14.40 18.91 5.15
C ALA A 382 -13.46 19.29 4.01
N THR A 383 -13.91 19.09 2.76
CA THR A 383 -13.19 19.49 1.56
C THR A 383 -14.11 20.21 0.59
N SER A 384 -13.65 21.34 0.03
CA SER A 384 -14.32 22.01 -1.06
C SER A 384 -13.29 22.56 -2.04
N GLY A 385 -13.39 22.20 -3.33
CA GLY A 385 -12.34 22.57 -4.30
C GLY A 385 -12.70 22.30 -5.75
N ILE A 386 -11.75 22.64 -6.61
CA ILE A 386 -11.81 22.52 -8.06
C ILE A 386 -10.86 21.39 -8.50
N ALA A 387 -11.40 20.19 -8.65
CA ALA A 387 -10.60 19.04 -9.05
C ALA A 387 -10.31 19.01 -10.58
N GLY A 388 -11.01 19.80 -11.37
CA GLY A 388 -10.84 19.87 -12.81
C GLY A 388 -11.64 18.82 -13.60
N PRO A 389 -11.49 18.78 -14.97
CA PRO A 389 -10.71 19.72 -15.75
C PRO A 389 -11.37 21.12 -15.88
N GLY A 390 -12.66 21.25 -15.62
CA GLY A 390 -13.41 22.51 -15.63
C GLY A 390 -13.55 23.15 -14.25
N GLY A 391 -14.22 24.31 -14.20
CA GLY A 391 -14.55 25.03 -12.96
C GLY A 391 -13.48 26.00 -12.46
N ALA A 392 -12.35 26.13 -13.15
CA ALA A 392 -11.32 27.11 -12.84
C ALA A 392 -11.79 28.55 -13.10
N THR A 393 -11.31 29.46 -12.27
CA THR A 393 -11.38 30.93 -12.49
C THR A 393 -9.97 31.51 -12.44
N PRO A 394 -9.75 32.76 -12.89
CA PRO A 394 -8.43 33.39 -12.79
C PRO A 394 -7.83 33.32 -11.37
N ASP A 395 -8.66 33.50 -10.35
CA ASP A 395 -8.23 33.51 -8.94
C ASP A 395 -8.23 32.13 -8.28
N LYS A 396 -8.91 31.14 -8.88
CA LYS A 396 -9.03 29.76 -8.34
C LYS A 396 -8.78 28.76 -9.47
N PRO A 397 -7.51 28.46 -9.79
CA PRO A 397 -7.17 27.50 -10.82
C PRO A 397 -7.57 26.06 -10.43
N VAL A 398 -7.53 25.13 -11.40
CA VAL A 398 -7.68 23.68 -11.12
C VAL A 398 -6.65 23.26 -10.08
N GLY A 399 -7.06 22.44 -9.14
CA GLY A 399 -6.25 22.02 -8.00
C GLY A 399 -6.42 22.86 -6.74
N THR A 400 -7.15 23.99 -6.82
CA THR A 400 -7.49 24.82 -5.65
C THR A 400 -8.49 24.09 -4.76
N VAL A 401 -8.08 23.74 -3.53
CA VAL A 401 -8.92 23.02 -2.56
C VAL A 401 -8.77 23.66 -1.18
N TRP A 402 -9.89 24.04 -0.59
CA TRP A 402 -10.01 24.35 0.82
C TRP A 402 -10.30 23.09 1.62
N ILE A 403 -9.57 22.91 2.70
CA ILE A 403 -9.71 21.80 3.64
C ILE A 403 -9.91 22.37 5.03
N ALA A 404 -10.88 21.85 5.77
CA ALA A 404 -11.08 22.16 7.17
C ALA A 404 -11.14 20.88 7.99
N ALA A 405 -10.60 20.95 9.20
CA ALA A 405 -10.71 19.91 10.20
C ALA A 405 -11.07 20.53 11.55
N ARG A 406 -11.85 19.81 12.34
CA ARG A 406 -12.19 20.18 13.70
C ARG A 406 -12.13 19.00 14.65
N THR A 407 -11.81 19.30 15.90
CA THR A 407 -11.98 18.45 17.08
C THR A 407 -12.90 19.17 18.08
N PRO A 408 -13.25 18.58 19.21
CA PRO A 408 -14.00 19.27 20.26
C PRO A 408 -13.31 20.54 20.77
N SER A 409 -11.98 20.62 20.72
CA SER A 409 -11.17 21.70 21.32
C SER A 409 -10.47 22.61 20.31
N ALA A 410 -10.35 22.19 19.04
CA ALA A 410 -9.57 22.90 18.04
C ALA A 410 -10.19 22.81 16.65
N HIS A 411 -9.85 23.78 15.80
CA HIS A 411 -10.19 23.75 14.37
C HIS A 411 -9.05 24.37 13.54
N ALA A 412 -8.95 23.92 12.30
CA ALA A 412 -8.03 24.47 11.30
C ALA A 412 -8.68 24.48 9.92
N ALA A 413 -8.33 25.47 9.10
CA ALA A 413 -8.66 25.46 7.69
C ALA A 413 -7.49 26.02 6.88
N SER A 414 -7.18 25.38 5.76
CA SER A 414 -6.07 25.77 4.89
C SER A 414 -6.43 25.61 3.42
N LEU A 415 -5.81 26.46 2.60
CA LEU A 415 -5.88 26.39 1.14
C LEU A 415 -4.72 25.56 0.62
N TYR A 416 -5.04 24.63 -0.26
CA TYR A 416 -4.06 23.81 -0.97
C TYR A 416 -4.17 24.02 -2.47
N HIS A 417 -3.04 23.85 -3.16
CA HIS A 417 -2.96 23.82 -4.62
C HIS A 417 -2.32 22.49 -5.04
N PHE A 418 -3.16 21.55 -5.45
CA PHE A 418 -2.71 20.25 -5.93
C PHE A 418 -2.53 20.29 -7.44
N SER A 419 -1.50 19.60 -7.92
CA SER A 419 -1.25 19.38 -9.35
C SER A 419 -1.74 17.99 -9.79
N GLY A 420 -1.94 17.82 -11.09
CA GLY A 420 -2.36 16.56 -11.69
C GLY A 420 -3.77 16.57 -12.24
N ASP A 421 -4.25 15.41 -12.61
CA ASP A 421 -5.61 15.22 -13.10
C ASP A 421 -6.64 15.24 -11.94
N ARG A 422 -7.93 15.16 -12.32
CA ARG A 422 -9.04 15.15 -11.37
C ARG A 422 -8.92 14.05 -10.30
N ALA A 423 -8.45 12.88 -10.69
CA ALA A 423 -8.33 11.74 -9.77
C ALA A 423 -7.23 11.98 -8.75
N THR A 424 -6.09 12.50 -9.21
CA THR A 424 -4.91 12.87 -8.40
C THR A 424 -5.25 14.00 -7.42
N VAL A 425 -5.88 15.08 -7.90
CA VAL A 425 -6.30 16.21 -7.04
C VAL A 425 -7.24 15.74 -5.93
N ALA A 426 -8.25 14.93 -6.28
CA ALA A 426 -9.21 14.42 -5.30
C ALA A 426 -8.58 13.46 -4.28
N ALA A 427 -7.65 12.60 -4.70
CA ALA A 427 -6.92 11.69 -3.81
C ALA A 427 -5.98 12.44 -2.86
N SER A 428 -5.21 13.39 -3.40
CA SER A 428 -4.31 14.24 -2.60
C SER A 428 -5.07 15.08 -1.57
N ALA A 429 -6.22 15.66 -1.97
CA ALA A 429 -7.07 16.42 -1.07
C ALA A 429 -7.67 15.55 0.05
N ALA A 430 -8.06 14.31 -0.25
CA ALA A 430 -8.58 13.38 0.75
C ALA A 430 -7.49 13.03 1.77
N ASN A 431 -6.28 12.73 1.30
CA ASN A 431 -5.15 12.41 2.18
C ASN A 431 -4.75 13.62 3.04
N ALA A 432 -4.66 14.82 2.44
CA ALA A 432 -4.36 16.05 3.17
C ALA A 432 -5.40 16.38 4.24
N ALA A 433 -6.69 16.10 3.99
CA ALA A 433 -7.76 16.31 4.97
C ALA A 433 -7.60 15.40 6.20
N MET A 434 -7.30 14.12 5.98
CA MET A 434 -7.03 13.17 7.06
C MET A 434 -5.79 13.56 7.86
N LEU A 435 -4.71 13.99 7.18
CA LEU A 435 -3.50 14.48 7.83
C LEU A 435 -3.72 15.75 8.65
N MET A 436 -4.51 16.69 8.17
CA MET A 436 -4.85 17.93 8.91
C MET A 436 -5.52 17.57 10.25
N LEU A 437 -6.48 16.65 10.25
CA LEU A 437 -7.13 16.22 11.49
C LEU A 437 -6.17 15.48 12.40
N LEU A 438 -5.34 14.59 11.84
CA LEU A 438 -4.32 13.86 12.60
C LEU A 438 -3.34 14.82 13.31
N GLN A 439 -2.90 15.89 12.59
CA GLN A 439 -2.04 16.92 13.17
C GLN A 439 -2.73 17.70 14.31
N LEU A 440 -4.01 18.06 14.14
CA LEU A 440 -4.78 18.69 15.21
C LEU A 440 -4.86 17.79 16.46
N LEU A 441 -5.18 16.51 16.27
CA LEU A 441 -5.26 15.53 17.36
C LEU A 441 -3.90 15.28 18.03
N ASN A 442 -2.79 15.38 17.29
CA ASN A 442 -1.44 15.26 17.85
C ASN A 442 -1.04 16.50 18.65
N ALA A 443 -1.55 17.67 18.30
CA ALA A 443 -1.29 18.93 19.01
C ALA A 443 -2.10 19.09 20.32
N GLU A 444 -3.20 18.34 20.47
CA GLU A 444 -3.96 18.30 21.73
C GLU A 444 -3.14 17.60 22.82
N LYS A 445 -3.08 18.19 23.99
CA LYS A 445 -2.34 17.68 25.16
C LYS A 445 -3.13 16.59 25.90
#